data_918827eb63638a7ed788619cda0dfc04
#
_entry.id   918827eb63638a7ed788619cda0dfc04
#
_cell.length_a   1.000
_cell.length_b   1.000
_cell.length_c   1.000
_cell.angle_alpha   90.00
_cell.angle_beta   90.00
_cell.angle_gamma   90.00
#
_symmetry.space_group_name_H-M   'P 1'
#
loop_
_entity.id
_entity.type
_entity.pdbx_description
1 polymer ?
#
loop_
_entity_poly.entity_id
_entity_poly.type
_entity_poly.pdbx_seq_one_letter_code
_entity_poly.pdbx_strand_id
1 'polypeptide(L)'
;INLMKSSIFAVGEVINIEELAADLGCKVGCLPSSYLGLPLGAKYRSKAIWDPVVERFERRLASWKKVYLSKGGKLTLIHSTLSSLPTYSLSLFTIPSSVAARIEKIKRYFLWEGRTEELKYNLVEWNKVCRPKEEGGLGLRPVKLMNQALLGKWLWRFGEERDSLW
;
A
#
# COMPACT_ATOMS: atom_id res chain seq x y z
N ILE A 1 1.03 -19.96 24.26
CA ILE A 1 0.74 -18.51 24.13
C ILE A 1 1.87 -17.76 24.82
N ASN A 2 2.47 -16.76 24.17
CA ASN A 2 3.51 -15.95 24.80
C ASN A 2 2.87 -14.69 25.37
N LEU A 3 2.61 -14.69 26.68
CA LEU A 3 1.94 -13.62 27.39
C LEU A 3 2.66 -12.28 27.32
N MET A 4 4.01 -12.31 27.27
CA MET A 4 4.82 -11.09 27.13
C MET A 4 4.62 -10.35 25.79
N LYS A 5 4.15 -11.07 24.75
CA LYS A 5 3.84 -10.53 23.42
C LYS A 5 2.33 -10.41 23.17
N SER A 6 1.51 -10.80 24.13
CA SER A 6 0.06 -10.72 24.03
C SER A 6 -0.44 -9.38 24.59
N SER A 7 -1.43 -8.82 23.93
CA SER A 7 -2.10 -7.59 24.38
C SER A 7 -3.61 -7.75 24.23
N ILE A 8 -4.36 -7.24 25.21
CA ILE A 8 -5.81 -7.15 25.17
C ILE A 8 -6.21 -5.76 24.69
N PHE A 9 -7.22 -5.69 23.81
CA PHE A 9 -7.73 -4.44 23.27
C PHE A 9 -9.22 -4.33 23.58
N ALA A 10 -9.63 -3.21 24.17
CA ALA A 10 -11.05 -2.93 24.36
C ALA A 10 -11.73 -2.66 23.03
N VAL A 11 -12.86 -3.32 22.78
CA VAL A 11 -13.75 -3.05 21.66
C VAL A 11 -15.10 -2.67 22.24
N GLY A 12 -15.47 -1.38 22.19
CA GLY A 12 -16.60 -0.80 22.91
C GLY A 12 -16.22 -0.34 24.32
N GLU A 13 -17.25 -0.15 25.16
CA GLU A 13 -17.06 0.27 26.55
C GLU A 13 -16.76 -0.95 27.45
N VAL A 14 -15.52 -1.06 27.91
CA VAL A 14 -15.08 -2.11 28.84
C VAL A 14 -14.53 -1.43 30.10
N ILE A 15 -15.25 -1.52 31.20
CA ILE A 15 -14.92 -0.80 32.45
C ILE A 15 -13.75 -1.44 33.19
N ASN A 16 -13.58 -2.78 33.11
CA ASN A 16 -12.60 -3.55 33.88
C ASN A 16 -11.48 -4.17 33.04
N ILE A 17 -11.02 -3.48 31.98
CA ILE A 17 -10.01 -4.03 31.09
C ILE A 17 -8.66 -4.30 31.77
N GLU A 18 -8.30 -3.52 32.79
CA GLU A 18 -7.07 -3.68 33.55
C GLU A 18 -7.10 -4.94 34.42
N GLU A 19 -8.22 -5.26 35.06
CA GLU A 19 -8.42 -6.49 35.80
C GLU A 19 -8.33 -7.71 34.88
N LEU A 20 -9.05 -7.66 33.75
CA LEU A 20 -9.00 -8.72 32.74
C LEU A 20 -7.58 -8.93 32.15
N ALA A 21 -6.83 -7.86 31.98
CA ALA A 21 -5.45 -7.95 31.51
C ALA A 21 -4.54 -8.59 32.57
N ALA A 22 -4.76 -8.28 33.84
CA ALA A 22 -4.02 -8.87 34.96
C ALA A 22 -4.34 -10.37 35.09
N ASP A 23 -5.58 -10.77 35.00
CA ASP A 23 -6.02 -12.18 35.06
C ASP A 23 -5.42 -13.00 33.90
N LEU A 24 -5.34 -12.41 32.70
CA LEU A 24 -4.75 -13.04 31.53
C LEU A 24 -3.23 -12.95 31.48
N GLY A 25 -2.60 -12.17 32.36
CA GLY A 25 -1.16 -11.93 32.35
C GLY A 25 -0.64 -11.23 31.10
N CYS A 26 -1.45 -10.38 30.46
CA CYS A 26 -1.10 -9.67 29.23
C CYS A 26 -1.17 -8.14 29.41
N LYS A 27 -0.68 -7.39 28.40
CA LYS A 27 -0.70 -5.92 28.43
C LYS A 27 -1.99 -5.36 27.86
N VAL A 28 -2.47 -4.23 28.40
CA VAL A 28 -3.55 -3.46 27.78
C VAL A 28 -3.00 -2.69 26.60
N GLY A 29 -3.58 -2.88 25.43
CA GLY A 29 -3.27 -2.16 24.20
C GLY A 29 -4.35 -1.15 23.83
N CYS A 30 -3.99 -0.13 23.07
CA CYS A 30 -4.91 0.87 22.55
C CYS A 30 -5.00 0.77 21.02
N LEU A 31 -6.20 0.98 20.47
CA LEU A 31 -6.41 1.11 19.03
C LEU A 31 -6.27 2.58 18.60
N PRO A 32 -5.71 2.88 17.41
CA PRO A 32 -5.18 1.93 16.42
C PRO A 32 -3.82 1.35 16.80
N SER A 33 -3.65 0.04 16.61
CA SER A 33 -2.40 -0.68 16.85
C SER A 33 -1.87 -1.29 15.55
N SER A 34 -0.60 -1.68 15.52
CA SER A 34 -0.02 -2.34 14.35
C SER A 34 0.11 -3.84 14.60
N TYR A 35 -0.51 -4.65 13.73
CA TYR A 35 -0.39 -6.10 13.74
C TYR A 35 0.08 -6.60 12.37
N LEU A 36 1.20 -7.30 12.32
CA LEU A 36 1.83 -7.76 11.07
C LEU A 36 2.05 -6.62 10.04
N GLY A 37 2.32 -5.40 10.52
CA GLY A 37 2.48 -4.22 9.66
C GLY A 37 1.17 -3.62 9.16
N LEU A 38 0.03 -4.07 9.66
CA LEU A 38 -1.30 -3.54 9.35
C LEU A 38 -1.87 -2.75 10.54
N PRO A 39 -2.48 -1.60 10.31
CA PRO A 39 -3.13 -0.81 11.35
C PRO A 39 -4.49 -1.44 11.71
N LEU A 40 -4.56 -2.09 12.88
CA LEU A 40 -5.82 -2.56 13.45
C LEU A 40 -6.58 -1.38 14.05
N GLY A 41 -7.91 -1.37 13.88
CA GLY A 41 -8.79 -0.32 14.42
C GLY A 41 -8.67 1.03 13.70
N ALA A 42 -7.98 1.11 12.57
CA ALA A 42 -7.92 2.33 11.78
C ALA A 42 -9.26 2.63 11.11
N LYS A 43 -9.63 3.91 11.05
CA LYS A 43 -10.88 4.34 10.39
C LYS A 43 -10.86 3.96 8.91
N TYR A 44 -12.00 3.47 8.41
CA TYR A 44 -12.19 3.15 7.00
C TYR A 44 -11.79 4.33 6.10
N ARG A 45 -11.03 4.05 5.04
CA ARG A 45 -10.45 5.05 4.12
C ARG A 45 -9.51 6.08 4.77
N SER A 46 -8.95 5.80 5.93
CA SER A 46 -7.95 6.68 6.55
C SER A 46 -6.72 6.83 5.65
N LYS A 47 -6.29 8.06 5.43
CA LYS A 47 -5.05 8.35 4.67
C LYS A 47 -3.81 7.90 5.44
N ALA A 48 -3.83 7.98 6.76
CA ALA A 48 -2.72 7.60 7.63
C ALA A 48 -2.27 6.13 7.47
N ILE A 49 -3.19 5.23 7.08
CA ILE A 49 -2.85 3.83 6.74
C ILE A 49 -1.79 3.76 5.63
N TRP A 50 -1.80 4.74 4.73
CA TRP A 50 -0.97 4.75 3.53
C TRP A 50 0.36 5.49 3.69
N ASP A 51 0.54 6.25 4.77
CA ASP A 51 1.77 7.01 5.02
C ASP A 51 3.01 6.10 5.06
N PRO A 52 3.02 4.93 5.75
CA PRO A 52 4.14 4.01 5.71
C PRO A 52 4.42 3.44 4.32
N VAL A 53 3.38 3.31 3.48
CA VAL A 53 3.53 2.84 2.10
C VAL A 53 4.20 3.91 1.27
N VAL A 54 3.74 5.16 1.37
CA VAL A 54 4.33 6.31 0.65
C VAL A 54 5.78 6.53 1.07
N GLU A 55 6.10 6.46 2.36
CA GLU A 55 7.48 6.54 2.86
C GLU A 55 8.38 5.46 2.26
N ARG A 56 7.88 4.23 2.08
CA ARG A 56 8.64 3.17 1.42
C ARG A 56 8.95 3.52 -0.04
N PHE A 57 8.01 4.13 -0.77
CA PHE A 57 8.25 4.63 -2.11
C PHE A 57 9.36 5.69 -2.11
N GLU A 58 9.26 6.69 -1.26
CA GLU A 58 10.22 7.79 -1.17
C GLU A 58 11.62 7.28 -0.79
N ARG A 59 11.72 6.36 0.16
CA ARG A 59 12.97 5.73 0.60
C ARG A 59 13.64 4.93 -0.53
N ARG A 60 12.87 4.14 -1.28
CA ARG A 60 13.40 3.39 -2.43
C ARG A 60 13.89 4.33 -3.52
N LEU A 61 13.11 5.34 -3.83
CA LEU A 61 13.47 6.33 -4.84
C LEU A 61 14.71 7.14 -4.46
N ALA A 62 14.87 7.52 -3.19
CA ALA A 62 16.06 8.24 -2.73
C ALA A 62 17.35 7.46 -3.00
N SER A 63 17.34 6.13 -2.88
CA SER A 63 18.49 5.30 -3.22
C SER A 63 18.76 5.25 -4.74
N TRP A 64 17.72 5.22 -5.56
CA TRP A 64 17.84 5.10 -7.01
C TRP A 64 18.14 6.43 -7.72
N LYS A 65 17.78 7.56 -7.12
CA LYS A 65 18.12 8.89 -7.63
C LYS A 65 19.63 9.13 -7.71
N LYS A 66 20.40 8.45 -6.87
CA LYS A 66 21.87 8.53 -6.86
C LYS A 66 22.52 7.75 -8.00
N VAL A 67 21.78 6.87 -8.66
CA VAL A 67 22.30 5.99 -9.74
C VAL A 67 21.80 6.48 -11.08
N TYR A 68 22.70 6.52 -12.07
CA TYR A 68 22.30 6.81 -13.44
C TYR A 68 21.51 5.64 -14.02
N LEU A 69 20.22 5.88 -14.29
CA LEU A 69 19.32 4.88 -14.85
C LEU A 69 18.78 5.37 -16.21
N SER A 70 18.83 4.50 -17.22
CA SER A 70 18.12 4.72 -18.46
C SER A 70 16.60 4.71 -18.25
N LYS A 71 15.83 5.26 -19.19
CA LYS A 71 14.35 5.20 -19.13
C LYS A 71 13.81 3.77 -19.06
N GLY A 72 14.46 2.84 -19.79
CA GLY A 72 14.13 1.42 -19.71
C GLY A 72 14.41 0.83 -18.33
N GLY A 73 15.56 1.14 -17.72
CA GLY A 73 15.89 0.73 -16.37
C GLY A 73 14.89 1.25 -15.32
N LYS A 74 14.48 2.52 -15.43
CA LYS A 74 13.44 3.11 -14.58
C LYS A 74 12.09 2.41 -14.74
N LEU A 75 11.69 2.11 -15.98
CA LEU A 75 10.48 1.37 -16.27
C LEU A 75 10.50 -0.02 -15.64
N THR A 76 11.61 -0.74 -15.77
CA THR A 76 11.80 -2.05 -15.14
C THR A 76 11.66 -1.97 -13.62
N LEU A 77 12.25 -0.96 -12.97
CA LEU A 77 12.12 -0.76 -11.53
C LEU A 77 10.69 -0.40 -11.09
N ILE A 78 9.97 0.37 -11.90
CA ILE A 78 8.55 0.65 -11.63
C ILE A 78 7.74 -0.66 -11.68
N HIS A 79 7.96 -1.49 -12.70
CA HIS A 79 7.25 -2.77 -12.84
C HIS A 79 7.58 -3.75 -11.72
N SER A 80 8.86 -4.00 -11.48
CA SER A 80 9.31 -5.05 -10.57
C SER A 80 9.18 -4.68 -9.09
N THR A 81 9.50 -3.45 -8.75
CA THR A 81 9.61 -3.02 -7.34
C THR A 81 8.50 -2.07 -6.93
N LEU A 82 8.32 -0.93 -7.61
CA LEU A 82 7.33 0.07 -7.18
C LEU A 82 5.89 -0.43 -7.29
N SER A 83 5.60 -1.30 -8.26
CA SER A 83 4.26 -1.87 -8.39
C SER A 83 3.95 -2.92 -7.31
N SER A 84 4.96 -3.59 -6.76
CA SER A 84 4.77 -4.59 -5.71
C SER A 84 4.72 -4.00 -4.30
N LEU A 85 5.33 -2.84 -4.05
CA LEU A 85 5.38 -2.21 -2.72
C LEU A 85 4.02 -2.05 -2.04
N PRO A 86 2.96 -1.57 -2.71
CA PRO A 86 1.67 -1.34 -2.09
C PRO A 86 0.76 -2.58 -2.07
N THR A 87 1.15 -3.70 -2.71
CA THR A 87 0.26 -4.85 -2.98
C THR A 87 -0.39 -5.38 -1.71
N TYR A 88 0.37 -5.52 -0.62
CA TYR A 88 -0.15 -6.02 0.65
C TYR A 88 -1.25 -5.11 1.22
N SER A 89 -1.02 -3.81 1.27
CA SER A 89 -2.03 -2.84 1.73
C SER A 89 -3.20 -2.72 0.75
N LEU A 90 -2.94 -2.81 -0.57
CA LEU A 90 -3.98 -2.78 -1.61
C LEU A 90 -4.88 -4.01 -1.61
N SER A 91 -4.40 -5.15 -1.10
CA SER A 91 -5.21 -6.37 -1.02
C SER A 91 -6.21 -6.36 0.14
N LEU A 92 -6.05 -5.46 1.10
CA LEU A 92 -6.85 -5.41 2.33
C LEU A 92 -7.64 -4.12 2.50
N PHE A 93 -7.11 -3.00 2.03
CA PHE A 93 -7.72 -1.69 2.23
C PHE A 93 -8.08 -1.01 0.91
N THR A 94 -9.23 -0.32 0.90
CA THR A 94 -9.61 0.55 -0.22
C THR A 94 -8.74 1.81 -0.21
N ILE A 95 -8.03 2.05 -1.31
CA ILE A 95 -7.14 3.21 -1.42
C ILE A 95 -7.95 4.51 -1.66
N PRO A 96 -7.70 5.58 -0.88
CA PRO A 96 -8.26 6.90 -1.17
C PRO A 96 -7.72 7.44 -2.50
N SER A 97 -8.58 8.12 -3.27
CA SER A 97 -8.18 8.67 -4.59
C SER A 97 -7.00 9.64 -4.51
N SER A 98 -6.89 10.41 -3.42
CA SER A 98 -5.77 11.33 -3.19
C SER A 98 -4.43 10.60 -2.99
N VAL A 99 -4.45 9.47 -2.29
CA VAL A 99 -3.25 8.62 -2.09
C VAL A 99 -2.85 7.93 -3.39
N ALA A 100 -3.83 7.39 -4.12
CA ALA A 100 -3.59 6.79 -5.43
C ALA A 100 -2.94 7.81 -6.39
N ALA A 101 -3.49 9.03 -6.45
CA ALA A 101 -2.93 10.11 -7.26
C ALA A 101 -1.49 10.48 -6.83
N ARG A 102 -1.19 10.48 -5.52
CA ARG A 102 0.16 10.73 -5.00
C ARG A 102 1.14 9.65 -5.46
N ILE A 103 0.77 8.37 -5.34
CA ILE A 103 1.62 7.25 -5.80
C ILE A 103 1.85 7.31 -7.32
N GLU A 104 0.80 7.57 -8.10
CA GLU A 104 0.92 7.72 -9.56
C GLU A 104 1.82 8.92 -9.93
N LYS A 105 1.70 10.03 -9.21
CA LYS A 105 2.57 11.19 -9.37
C LYS A 105 4.04 10.82 -9.11
N ILE A 106 4.32 10.07 -8.04
CA ILE A 106 5.66 9.59 -7.69
C ILE A 106 6.24 8.72 -8.82
N LYS A 107 5.48 7.72 -9.32
CA LYS A 107 5.90 6.86 -10.43
C LYS A 107 6.19 7.66 -11.70
N ARG A 108 5.32 8.60 -12.03
CA ARG A 108 5.45 9.48 -13.20
C ARG A 108 6.70 10.34 -13.12
N TYR A 109 6.94 11.01 -11.98
CA TYR A 109 8.15 11.79 -11.80
C TYR A 109 9.40 10.94 -11.94
N PHE A 110 9.45 9.79 -11.29
CA PHE A 110 10.59 8.88 -11.40
C PHE A 110 10.88 8.47 -12.85
N LEU A 111 9.86 8.18 -13.64
CA LEU A 111 10.02 7.79 -15.04
C LEU A 111 10.60 8.93 -15.90
N TRP A 112 10.09 10.16 -15.69
CA TRP A 112 10.42 11.30 -16.54
C TRP A 112 11.55 12.17 -16.00
N GLU A 113 11.90 12.06 -14.71
CA GLU A 113 12.97 12.84 -14.08
C GLU A 113 14.30 12.63 -14.83
N GLY A 114 14.96 13.73 -15.22
CA GLY A 114 16.28 13.72 -15.82
C GLY A 114 17.39 13.80 -14.78
N ARG A 115 18.62 14.02 -15.23
CA ARG A 115 19.82 14.23 -14.40
C ARG A 115 19.80 15.56 -13.64
N THR A 116 19.12 16.55 -14.18
CA THR A 116 18.93 17.89 -13.60
C THR A 116 17.56 17.93 -12.93
N GLU A 117 17.46 18.60 -11.78
CA GLU A 117 16.20 18.82 -11.03
C GLU A 117 15.19 19.68 -11.79
N GLU A 118 15.46 20.01 -13.06
CA GLU A 118 14.55 20.73 -13.92
C GLU A 118 13.28 19.91 -14.15
N LEU A 119 12.15 20.56 -13.91
CA LEU A 119 10.82 20.05 -14.19
C LEU A 119 10.70 19.72 -15.69
N LYS A 120 10.97 18.49 -16.07
CA LYS A 120 10.73 18.06 -17.45
C LYS A 120 9.25 17.83 -17.65
N TYR A 121 8.71 18.45 -18.67
CA TYR A 121 7.34 18.24 -19.11
C TYR A 121 7.10 16.76 -19.36
N ASN A 122 5.94 16.26 -18.90
CA ASN A 122 5.49 14.92 -19.24
C ASN A 122 5.18 14.88 -20.74
N LEU A 123 6.05 14.28 -21.52
CA LEU A 123 5.92 14.21 -22.98
C LEU A 123 4.69 13.41 -23.44
N VAL A 124 4.19 12.53 -22.57
CA VAL A 124 3.05 11.65 -22.84
C VAL A 124 2.09 11.67 -21.67
N GLU A 125 0.81 11.70 -21.94
CA GLU A 125 -0.24 11.58 -20.94
C GLU A 125 -0.10 10.26 -20.16
N TRP A 126 -0.21 10.32 -18.83
CA TRP A 126 0.02 9.15 -17.97
C TRP A 126 -0.92 7.98 -18.29
N ASN A 127 -2.17 8.26 -18.64
CA ASN A 127 -3.12 7.24 -19.04
C ASN A 127 -2.68 6.46 -20.29
N LYS A 128 -2.03 7.12 -21.24
CA LYS A 128 -1.44 6.47 -22.43
C LYS A 128 -0.25 5.58 -22.06
N VAL A 129 0.57 6.02 -21.10
CA VAL A 129 1.69 5.23 -20.57
C VAL A 129 1.18 3.95 -19.88
N CYS A 130 0.03 4.02 -19.20
CA CYS A 130 -0.56 2.90 -18.50
C CYS A 130 -1.29 1.88 -19.39
N ARG A 131 -1.52 2.19 -20.67
CA ARG A 131 -2.15 1.23 -21.60
C ARG A 131 -1.32 -0.04 -21.76
N PRO A 132 -1.94 -1.16 -22.13
CA PRO A 132 -1.24 -2.38 -22.53
C PRO A 132 -0.20 -2.11 -23.63
N LYS A 133 0.80 -2.96 -23.71
CA LYS A 133 1.86 -2.82 -24.74
C LYS A 133 1.31 -3.02 -26.14
N GLU A 134 0.32 -3.87 -26.27
CA GLU A 134 -0.41 -4.16 -27.52
C GLU A 134 -1.15 -2.91 -28.05
N GLU A 135 -1.52 -1.99 -27.17
CA GLU A 135 -2.16 -0.72 -27.48
C GLU A 135 -1.16 0.47 -27.54
N GLY A 136 0.14 0.18 -27.60
CA GLY A 136 1.18 1.20 -27.66
C GLY A 136 1.52 1.87 -26.34
N GLY A 137 1.05 1.34 -25.19
CA GLY A 137 1.43 1.78 -23.85
C GLY A 137 2.68 1.11 -23.32
N LEU A 138 3.05 1.40 -22.08
CA LEU A 138 4.16 0.75 -21.36
C LEU A 138 3.68 -0.34 -20.39
N GLY A 139 2.39 -0.61 -20.31
CA GLY A 139 1.79 -1.64 -19.48
C GLY A 139 1.88 -1.38 -17.97
N LEU A 140 2.04 -0.13 -17.54
CA LEU A 140 2.05 0.21 -16.12
C LEU A 140 0.63 0.10 -15.55
N ARG A 141 0.49 -0.68 -14.49
CA ARG A 141 -0.81 -0.88 -13.85
C ARG A 141 -1.19 0.33 -12.99
N PRO A 142 -2.34 1.00 -13.26
CA PRO A 142 -2.88 2.05 -12.40
C PRO A 142 -3.17 1.49 -11.00
N VAL A 143 -2.73 2.21 -9.96
CA VAL A 143 -2.84 1.75 -8.56
C VAL A 143 -4.28 1.52 -8.15
N LYS A 144 -5.19 2.39 -8.58
CA LYS A 144 -6.63 2.27 -8.26
C LYS A 144 -7.25 1.01 -8.88
N LEU A 145 -6.93 0.73 -10.14
CA LEU A 145 -7.42 -0.47 -10.84
C LEU A 145 -6.85 -1.74 -10.20
N MET A 146 -5.56 -1.71 -9.85
CA MET A 146 -4.92 -2.81 -9.13
C MET A 146 -5.57 -3.08 -7.76
N ASN A 147 -5.93 -2.02 -7.01
CA ASN A 147 -6.64 -2.16 -5.75
C ASN A 147 -8.02 -2.81 -5.94
N GLN A 148 -8.78 -2.37 -6.93
CA GLN A 148 -10.09 -2.97 -7.25
C GLN A 148 -9.96 -4.46 -7.61
N ALA A 149 -8.97 -4.82 -8.41
CA ALA A 149 -8.73 -6.21 -8.80
C ALA A 149 -8.33 -7.09 -7.61
N LEU A 150 -7.45 -6.58 -6.72
CA LEU A 150 -7.01 -7.31 -5.53
C LEU A 150 -8.14 -7.51 -4.52
N LEU A 151 -8.98 -6.49 -4.31
CA LEU A 151 -10.16 -6.61 -3.45
C LEU A 151 -11.23 -7.50 -4.09
N GLY A 152 -11.44 -7.42 -5.40
CA GLY A 152 -12.36 -8.28 -6.14
C GLY A 152 -12.00 -9.76 -6.04
N LYS A 153 -10.71 -10.10 -5.92
CA LYS A 153 -10.26 -11.48 -5.69
C LYS A 153 -10.89 -12.09 -4.42
N TRP A 154 -11.07 -11.32 -3.36
CA TRP A 154 -11.67 -11.81 -2.12
C TRP A 154 -13.15 -12.14 -2.31
N LEU A 155 -13.88 -11.29 -3.06
CA LEU A 155 -15.28 -11.56 -3.39
C LEU A 155 -15.43 -12.81 -4.25
N TRP A 156 -14.54 -13.00 -5.21
CA TRP A 156 -14.50 -14.22 -6.01
C TRP A 156 -14.29 -15.46 -5.14
N ARG A 157 -13.25 -15.45 -4.30
CA ARG A 157 -12.94 -16.56 -3.40
C ARG A 157 -14.09 -16.86 -2.45
N PHE A 158 -14.75 -15.84 -1.91
CA PHE A 158 -15.91 -16.01 -1.04
C PHE A 158 -17.07 -16.74 -1.75
N GLY A 159 -17.26 -16.52 -3.04
CA GLY A 159 -18.25 -17.22 -3.84
C GLY A 159 -17.92 -18.67 -4.16
N GLU A 160 -16.63 -18.98 -4.33
CA GLU A 160 -16.14 -20.31 -4.73
C GLU A 160 -15.82 -21.23 -3.53
N GLU A 161 -15.21 -20.67 -2.49
CA GLU A 161 -14.69 -21.42 -1.35
C GLU A 161 -15.70 -21.43 -0.19
N ARG A 162 -16.71 -22.31 -0.24
CA ARG A 162 -17.78 -22.38 0.77
C ARG A 162 -17.31 -22.88 2.14
N ASP A 163 -16.23 -23.69 2.18
CA ASP A 163 -15.69 -24.30 3.40
C ASP A 163 -14.54 -23.49 4.03
N SER A 164 -14.26 -22.30 3.54
CA SER A 164 -13.21 -21.45 4.08
C SER A 164 -13.65 -20.70 5.33
N LEU A 165 -12.73 -20.53 6.28
CA LEU A 165 -12.90 -19.71 7.49
C LEU A 165 -12.81 -18.21 7.13
N TRP A 166 -13.87 -17.66 6.56
CA TRP A 166 -13.96 -16.23 6.24
C TRP A 166 -14.74 -15.47 7.30
#